data_e583f31147007298da829da97b6301a4
#
_entry.id   e583f31147007298da829da97b6301a4
#
_cell.length_a   1.000
_cell.length_b   1.000
_cell.length_c   1.000
_cell.angle_alpha   90.00
_cell.angle_beta   90.00
_cell.angle_gamma   90.00
#
_symmetry.space_group_name_H-M   'P 1'
#
loop_
_entity.id
_entity.type
_entity.pdbx_description
1 polymer ?
#
loop_
_entity_poly.entity_id
_entity_poly.type
_entity_poly.pdbx_seq_one_letter_code
_entity_poly.pdbx_strand_id
1 'polypeptide(L)'
;MNKINYQKRLEETIDKETKAGHVPTLFLHSCCAPCSSYVLEYLSNYFKITVFYYNPNITEETEYKKRVAEQARLISELDTVYPIQLVEGTYDPQRFYEITKGMEQMDEGGERCFACYRLRLEEAAKLAADGGFDYVTTTLSISPMKNAEKLNEIGAEVGAKYGITWLFSDFKKKNGYKRSVELSKEHDLYRQSYCGCGYSKAQAKREGRI
;
A
#
# COMPACT_ATOMS: atom_id res chain seq x y z
N MET A 1 -0.07 16.23 -22.59
CA MET A 1 -0.49 14.83 -22.46
C MET A 1 -1.67 14.75 -21.50
N ASN A 2 -2.73 14.01 -21.86
CA ASN A 2 -3.85 13.80 -20.94
C ASN A 2 -3.39 12.96 -19.74
N LYS A 3 -3.66 13.45 -18.54
CA LYS A 3 -3.31 12.75 -17.29
C LYS A 3 -4.07 11.42 -17.22
N ILE A 4 -3.35 10.31 -16.98
CA ILE A 4 -3.95 8.98 -16.86
C ILE A 4 -4.90 8.95 -15.67
N ASN A 5 -6.11 8.47 -15.88
CA ASN A 5 -7.07 8.24 -14.80
C ASN A 5 -6.95 6.79 -14.29
N TYR A 6 -6.11 6.57 -13.30
CA TYR A 6 -5.85 5.25 -12.73
C TYR A 6 -7.06 4.65 -12.01
N GLN A 7 -7.96 5.48 -11.46
CA GLN A 7 -9.20 4.99 -10.89
C GLN A 7 -10.13 4.40 -11.96
N LYS A 8 -10.21 5.03 -13.13
CA LYS A 8 -10.98 4.49 -14.25
C LYS A 8 -10.40 3.15 -14.73
N ARG A 9 -9.07 3.01 -14.80
CA ARG A 9 -8.41 1.75 -15.14
C ARG A 9 -8.72 0.63 -14.14
N LEU A 10 -8.77 0.94 -12.85
CA LEU A 10 -9.21 0.00 -11.82
C LEU A 10 -10.63 -0.48 -12.08
N GLU A 11 -11.56 0.44 -12.32
CA GLU A 11 -12.96 0.13 -12.59
C GLU A 11 -13.15 -0.71 -13.85
N GLU A 12 -12.41 -0.42 -14.91
CA GLU A 12 -12.40 -1.21 -16.15
C GLU A 12 -11.91 -2.65 -15.91
N THR A 13 -10.89 -2.82 -15.02
CA THR A 13 -10.41 -4.16 -14.66
C THR A 13 -11.47 -4.91 -13.84
N ILE A 14 -12.05 -4.29 -12.82
CA ILE A 14 -13.13 -4.87 -12.00
C ILE A 14 -14.31 -5.28 -12.88
N ASP A 15 -14.74 -4.40 -13.76
CA ASP A 15 -15.84 -4.65 -14.71
C ASP A 15 -15.57 -5.87 -15.61
N LYS A 16 -14.34 -5.98 -16.12
CA LYS A 16 -13.90 -7.11 -16.98
C LYS A 16 -14.00 -8.42 -16.21
N GLU A 17 -13.42 -8.50 -15.02
CA GLU A 17 -13.41 -9.72 -14.21
C GLU A 17 -14.83 -10.10 -13.75
N THR A 18 -15.64 -9.13 -13.33
CA THR A 18 -17.04 -9.35 -12.93
C THR A 18 -17.89 -9.89 -14.10
N LYS A 19 -17.76 -9.32 -15.31
CA LYS A 19 -18.46 -9.80 -16.50
C LYS A 19 -18.05 -11.19 -16.91
N ALA A 20 -16.81 -11.58 -16.64
CA ALA A 20 -16.31 -12.92 -16.86
C ALA A 20 -16.75 -13.93 -15.78
N GLY A 21 -17.43 -13.50 -14.72
CA GLY A 21 -17.78 -14.34 -13.58
C GLY A 21 -16.57 -14.84 -12.79
N HIS A 22 -15.43 -14.13 -12.91
CA HIS A 22 -14.17 -14.49 -12.26
C HIS A 22 -13.95 -13.63 -11.01
N VAL A 23 -13.55 -14.26 -9.92
CA VAL A 23 -13.13 -13.59 -8.69
C VAL A 23 -11.62 -13.80 -8.52
N PRO A 24 -10.81 -12.84 -9.01
CA PRO A 24 -9.36 -13.00 -9.04
C PRO A 24 -8.72 -12.89 -7.66
N THR A 25 -7.52 -13.45 -7.53
CA THR A 25 -6.65 -13.32 -6.37
C THR A 25 -5.83 -12.03 -6.46
N LEU A 26 -5.74 -11.32 -5.33
CA LEU A 26 -5.00 -10.06 -5.22
C LEU A 26 -3.98 -10.12 -4.09
N PHE A 27 -2.70 -9.90 -4.41
CA PHE A 27 -1.65 -9.67 -3.42
C PHE A 27 -1.51 -8.16 -3.17
N LEU A 28 -1.94 -7.70 -2.00
CA LEU A 28 -2.07 -6.29 -1.67
C LEU A 28 -0.99 -5.84 -0.70
N HIS A 29 0.04 -5.12 -1.18
CA HIS A 29 1.00 -4.48 -0.28
C HIS A 29 0.31 -3.44 0.59
N SER A 30 0.44 -3.56 1.92
CA SER A 30 -0.11 -2.63 2.90
C SER A 30 0.97 -1.86 3.66
N CYS A 31 0.73 -0.55 3.87
CA CYS A 31 1.61 0.30 4.67
C CYS A 31 1.13 0.50 6.12
N CYS A 32 -0.16 0.44 6.38
CA CYS A 32 -0.78 0.60 7.70
C CYS A 32 -2.29 0.39 7.64
N ALA A 33 -2.91 0.10 8.76
CA ALA A 33 -4.35 -0.12 8.88
C ALA A 33 -5.22 1.05 8.37
N PRO A 34 -4.97 2.32 8.73
CA PRO A 34 -5.74 3.44 8.19
C PRO A 34 -5.74 3.54 6.66
N CYS A 35 -4.60 3.22 6.02
CA CYS A 35 -4.51 3.23 4.56
C CYS A 35 -5.20 2.01 3.93
N SER A 36 -5.26 0.90 4.66
CA SER A 36 -5.87 -0.34 4.18
C SER A 36 -7.38 -0.35 4.32
N SER A 37 -7.95 0.37 5.30
CA SER A 37 -9.36 0.27 5.68
C SER A 37 -10.32 0.39 4.49
N TYR A 38 -10.28 1.51 3.78
CA TYR A 38 -11.12 1.71 2.59
C TYR A 38 -10.75 0.77 1.44
N VAL A 39 -9.46 0.51 1.25
CA VAL A 39 -9.01 -0.34 0.14
C VAL A 39 -9.53 -1.77 0.32
N LEU A 40 -9.51 -2.28 1.54
CA LEU A 40 -10.06 -3.58 1.87
C LEU A 40 -11.59 -3.61 1.80
N GLU A 41 -12.27 -2.60 2.37
CA GLU A 41 -13.73 -2.45 2.26
C GLU A 41 -14.18 -2.46 0.79
N TYR A 42 -13.46 -1.75 -0.09
CA TYR A 42 -13.81 -1.63 -1.50
C TYR A 42 -13.48 -2.90 -2.30
N LEU A 43 -12.22 -3.38 -2.22
CA LEU A 43 -11.73 -4.45 -3.08
C LEU A 43 -12.18 -5.84 -2.67
N SER A 44 -12.51 -6.09 -1.39
CA SER A 44 -12.99 -7.39 -0.92
C SER A 44 -14.33 -7.82 -1.56
N ASN A 45 -15.04 -6.89 -2.19
CA ASN A 45 -16.23 -7.22 -2.96
C ASN A 45 -15.93 -7.89 -4.31
N TYR A 46 -14.68 -7.79 -4.79
CA TYR A 46 -14.30 -8.19 -6.15
C TYR A 46 -13.12 -9.16 -6.21
N PHE A 47 -12.31 -9.21 -5.14
CA PHE A 47 -11.06 -9.96 -5.10
C PHE A 47 -10.95 -10.84 -3.85
N LYS A 48 -10.28 -11.98 -3.98
CA LYS A 48 -9.75 -12.74 -2.84
C LYS A 48 -8.41 -12.14 -2.46
N ILE A 49 -8.34 -11.46 -1.31
CA ILE A 49 -7.21 -10.60 -0.94
C ILE A 49 -6.28 -11.31 0.03
N THR A 50 -4.98 -11.29 -0.29
CA THR A 50 -3.89 -11.52 0.67
C THR A 50 -3.16 -10.21 0.90
N VAL A 51 -3.25 -9.67 2.11
CA VAL A 51 -2.51 -8.48 2.53
C VAL A 51 -1.07 -8.86 2.83
N PHE A 52 -0.14 -8.20 2.15
CA PHE A 52 1.29 -8.32 2.40
C PHE A 52 1.80 -7.10 3.17
N TYR A 53 2.18 -7.31 4.42
CA TYR A 53 2.72 -6.26 5.27
C TYR A 53 4.25 -6.28 5.24
N TYR A 54 4.83 -5.45 4.37
CA TYR A 54 6.29 -5.32 4.22
C TYR A 54 6.69 -3.86 4.18
N ASN A 55 7.25 -3.37 5.28
CA ASN A 55 7.56 -1.96 5.47
C ASN A 55 8.93 -1.76 6.13
N PRO A 56 10.04 -2.08 5.45
CA PRO A 56 11.40 -1.91 6.00
C PRO A 56 11.75 -0.44 6.28
N ASN A 57 10.97 0.49 5.73
CA ASN A 57 11.08 1.93 6.03
C ASN A 57 10.61 2.30 7.43
N ILE A 58 9.85 1.47 8.13
CA ILE A 58 9.51 1.70 9.53
C ILE A 58 10.73 1.30 10.35
N THR A 59 11.54 2.29 10.75
CA THR A 59 12.87 2.06 11.28
C THR A 59 12.90 1.75 12.79
N GLU A 60 11.76 1.94 13.48
CA GLU A 60 11.59 1.57 14.89
C GLU A 60 10.79 0.27 15.00
N GLU A 61 11.38 -0.76 15.56
CA GLU A 61 10.77 -2.09 15.66
C GLU A 61 9.45 -2.08 16.45
N THR A 62 9.40 -1.30 17.53
CA THR A 62 8.19 -1.15 18.36
C THR A 62 7.05 -0.54 17.55
N GLU A 63 7.32 0.46 16.73
CA GLU A 63 6.35 1.09 15.83
C GLU A 63 5.92 0.12 14.72
N TYR A 64 6.86 -0.66 14.17
CA TYR A 64 6.57 -1.69 13.19
C TYR A 64 5.59 -2.73 13.75
N LYS A 65 5.92 -3.33 14.89
CA LYS A 65 5.07 -4.34 15.57
C LYS A 65 3.69 -3.80 15.91
N LYS A 66 3.61 -2.56 16.41
CA LYS A 66 2.34 -1.91 16.69
C LYS A 66 1.45 -1.82 15.43
N ARG A 67 2.03 -1.42 14.29
CA ARG A 67 1.27 -1.31 13.03
C ARG A 67 0.89 -2.66 12.44
N VAL A 68 1.70 -3.71 12.62
CA VAL A 68 1.34 -5.08 12.22
C VAL A 68 0.14 -5.56 13.02
N ALA A 69 0.19 -5.41 14.34
CA ALA A 69 -0.94 -5.79 15.22
C ALA A 69 -2.22 -5.03 14.86
N GLU A 70 -2.11 -3.73 14.58
CA GLU A 70 -3.24 -2.91 14.17
C GLU A 70 -3.81 -3.33 12.80
N GLN A 71 -2.94 -3.75 11.86
CA GLN A 71 -3.38 -4.28 10.57
C GLN A 71 -4.14 -5.61 10.74
N ALA A 72 -3.66 -6.50 11.59
CA ALA A 72 -4.32 -7.76 11.89
C ALA A 72 -5.68 -7.53 12.57
N ARG A 73 -5.75 -6.59 13.53
CA ARG A 73 -6.99 -6.21 14.20
C ARG A 73 -8.03 -5.68 13.21
N LEU A 74 -7.64 -4.73 12.35
CA LEU A 74 -8.55 -4.20 11.33
C LEU A 74 -9.12 -5.33 10.46
N ILE A 75 -8.27 -6.24 9.96
CA ILE A 75 -8.72 -7.35 9.13
C ILE A 75 -9.75 -8.22 9.86
N SER A 76 -9.56 -8.45 11.17
CA SER A 76 -10.51 -9.27 11.96
C SER A 76 -11.85 -8.59 12.24
N GLU A 77 -11.91 -7.25 12.14
CA GLU A 77 -13.12 -6.46 12.39
C GLU A 77 -13.91 -6.14 11.12
N LEU A 78 -13.28 -6.27 9.95
CA LEU A 78 -13.97 -5.97 8.68
C LEU A 78 -14.95 -7.10 8.30
N ASP A 79 -16.19 -6.72 8.01
CA ASP A 79 -17.14 -7.60 7.34
C ASP A 79 -16.85 -7.62 5.84
N THR A 80 -16.38 -8.76 5.33
CA THR A 80 -15.92 -8.91 3.94
C THR A 80 -16.54 -10.12 3.27
N VAL A 81 -16.79 -10.00 1.96
CA VAL A 81 -17.36 -11.08 1.13
C VAL A 81 -16.45 -12.31 1.11
N TYR A 82 -15.14 -12.09 1.01
CA TYR A 82 -14.13 -13.16 1.05
C TYR A 82 -13.17 -12.93 2.20
N PRO A 83 -12.79 -13.99 2.94
CA PRO A 83 -11.80 -13.88 4.01
C PRO A 83 -10.49 -13.27 3.53
N ILE A 84 -9.98 -12.29 4.27
CA ILE A 84 -8.71 -11.63 3.97
C ILE A 84 -7.60 -12.33 4.74
N GLN A 85 -6.53 -12.73 4.03
CA GLN A 85 -5.34 -13.27 4.65
C GLN A 85 -4.32 -12.16 4.92
N LEU A 86 -3.50 -12.33 5.97
CA LEU A 86 -2.38 -11.43 6.27
C LEU A 86 -1.07 -12.23 6.24
N VAL A 87 -0.13 -11.73 5.45
CA VAL A 87 1.25 -12.24 5.39
C VAL A 87 2.19 -11.12 5.81
N GLU A 88 3.00 -11.35 6.81
CA GLU A 88 4.03 -10.43 7.26
C GLU A 88 5.34 -10.74 6.53
N GLY A 89 5.93 -9.72 5.91
CA GLY A 89 7.26 -9.80 5.30
C GLY A 89 8.37 -9.68 6.35
N THR A 90 9.59 -10.05 5.98
CA THR A 90 10.75 -9.96 6.86
C THR A 90 11.00 -8.50 7.27
N TYR A 91 11.06 -8.24 8.57
CA TYR A 91 11.43 -6.93 9.10
C TYR A 91 12.94 -6.73 8.98
N ASP A 92 13.36 -5.94 8.02
CA ASP A 92 14.77 -5.61 7.78
C ASP A 92 14.91 -4.13 7.39
N PRO A 93 15.01 -3.22 8.38
CA PRO A 93 15.18 -1.80 8.12
C PRO A 93 16.55 -1.45 7.51
N GLN A 94 17.53 -2.36 7.58
CA GLN A 94 18.85 -2.13 6.99
C GLN A 94 18.75 -1.97 5.46
N ARG A 95 17.93 -2.80 4.81
CA ARG A 95 17.66 -2.67 3.35
C ARG A 95 17.14 -1.31 2.95
N PHE A 96 16.30 -0.68 3.80
CA PHE A 96 15.82 0.67 3.53
C PHE A 96 16.94 1.70 3.61
N TYR A 97 17.81 1.62 4.62
CA TYR A 97 18.95 2.53 4.75
C TYR A 97 19.95 2.37 3.60
N GLU A 98 20.20 1.15 3.16
CA GLU A 98 21.10 0.88 2.03
C GLU A 98 20.63 1.56 0.75
N ILE A 99 19.34 1.42 0.38
CA ILE A 99 18.81 2.00 -0.84
C ILE A 99 18.59 3.52 -0.77
N THR A 100 18.63 4.09 0.43
CA THR A 100 18.46 5.54 0.64
C THR A 100 19.75 6.27 1.00
N LYS A 101 20.88 5.58 0.96
CA LYS A 101 22.20 6.16 1.25
C LYS A 101 22.50 7.30 0.27
N GLY A 102 22.88 8.46 0.83
CA GLY A 102 23.10 9.69 0.07
C GLY A 102 21.84 10.51 -0.24
N MET A 103 20.66 10.05 0.22
CA MET A 103 19.38 10.75 0.01
C MET A 103 18.80 11.31 1.33
N GLU A 104 19.61 11.41 2.38
CA GLU A 104 19.19 11.75 3.75
C GLU A 104 18.52 13.14 3.83
N GLN A 105 19.03 14.09 3.03
CA GLN A 105 18.58 15.48 3.03
C GLN A 105 17.37 15.75 2.12
N MET A 106 16.90 14.73 1.37
CA MET A 106 15.75 14.90 0.48
C MET A 106 14.46 14.99 1.28
N ASP A 107 13.53 15.84 0.86
CA ASP A 107 12.22 15.96 1.44
C ASP A 107 11.33 14.72 1.18
N GLU A 108 10.28 14.57 1.98
CA GLU A 108 9.25 13.55 1.75
C GLU A 108 8.54 13.80 0.42
N GLY A 109 8.36 12.73 -0.37
CA GLY A 109 7.71 12.78 -1.69
C GLY A 109 8.69 12.82 -2.87
N GLY A 110 10.00 12.99 -2.63
CA GLY A 110 11.06 13.00 -3.66
C GLY A 110 11.64 11.60 -3.97
N GLU A 111 12.81 11.59 -4.62
CA GLU A 111 13.50 10.38 -5.12
C GLU A 111 13.75 9.33 -4.03
N ARG A 112 14.08 9.73 -2.79
CA ARG A 112 14.19 8.81 -1.65
C ARG A 112 12.89 8.02 -1.43
N CYS A 113 11.74 8.68 -1.54
CA CYS A 113 10.45 8.01 -1.42
C CYS A 113 10.17 7.08 -2.61
N PHE A 114 10.61 7.45 -3.81
CA PHE A 114 10.46 6.61 -5.00
C PHE A 114 11.33 5.34 -4.91
N ALA A 115 12.55 5.45 -4.42
CA ALA A 115 13.39 4.29 -4.10
C ALA A 115 12.72 3.37 -3.04
N CYS A 116 12.13 3.96 -2.00
CA CYS A 116 11.37 3.24 -0.99
C CYS A 116 10.11 2.54 -1.55
N TYR A 117 9.40 3.17 -2.51
CA TYR A 117 8.26 2.51 -3.17
C TYR A 117 8.77 1.31 -3.97
N ARG A 118 9.82 1.47 -4.76
CA ARG A 118 10.40 0.40 -5.56
C ARG A 118 10.80 -0.81 -4.70
N LEU A 119 11.53 -0.60 -3.62
CA LEU A 119 11.92 -1.68 -2.69
C LEU A 119 10.72 -2.50 -2.23
N ARG A 120 9.64 -1.84 -1.82
CA ARG A 120 8.46 -2.52 -1.27
C ARG A 120 7.60 -3.19 -2.35
N LEU A 121 7.42 -2.52 -3.49
CA LEU A 121 6.60 -3.03 -4.59
C LEU A 121 7.32 -4.17 -5.33
N GLU A 122 8.64 -4.13 -5.41
CA GLU A 122 9.44 -5.19 -6.01
C GLU A 122 9.32 -6.50 -5.21
N GLU A 123 9.43 -6.44 -3.88
CA GLU A 123 9.24 -7.60 -3.03
C GLU A 123 7.80 -8.14 -3.13
N ALA A 124 6.81 -7.25 -3.15
CA ALA A 124 5.42 -7.64 -3.34
C ALA A 124 5.17 -8.29 -4.69
N ALA A 125 5.70 -7.74 -5.77
CA ALA A 125 5.53 -8.29 -7.12
C ALA A 125 6.19 -9.67 -7.26
N LYS A 126 7.40 -9.83 -6.70
CA LYS A 126 8.10 -11.11 -6.68
C LYS A 126 7.29 -12.19 -5.98
N LEU A 127 6.86 -11.93 -4.74
CA LEU A 127 6.10 -12.91 -3.96
C LEU A 127 4.70 -13.19 -4.57
N ALA A 128 4.08 -12.19 -5.17
CA ALA A 128 2.82 -12.38 -5.89
C ALA A 128 2.98 -13.32 -7.09
N ALA A 129 4.06 -13.15 -7.86
CA ALA A 129 4.37 -14.04 -8.98
C ALA A 129 4.69 -15.46 -8.52
N ASP A 130 5.56 -15.60 -7.51
CA ASP A 130 5.92 -16.89 -6.91
C ASP A 130 4.69 -17.63 -6.34
N GLY A 131 3.72 -16.88 -5.78
CA GLY A 131 2.47 -17.39 -5.23
C GLY A 131 1.35 -17.63 -6.25
N GLY A 132 1.56 -17.32 -7.52
CA GLY A 132 0.58 -17.53 -8.59
C GLY A 132 -0.67 -16.64 -8.46
N PHE A 133 -0.53 -15.42 -7.92
CA PHE A 133 -1.63 -14.46 -7.85
C PHE A 133 -1.96 -13.88 -9.24
N ASP A 134 -3.22 -13.46 -9.43
CA ASP A 134 -3.65 -12.81 -10.68
C ASP A 134 -3.19 -11.36 -10.74
N TYR A 135 -3.22 -10.67 -9.60
CA TYR A 135 -2.91 -9.24 -9.50
C TYR A 135 -2.06 -8.90 -8.28
N VAL A 136 -1.28 -7.81 -8.41
CA VAL A 136 -0.57 -7.16 -7.31
C VAL A 136 -0.84 -5.65 -7.33
N THR A 137 -0.99 -5.03 -6.16
CA THR A 137 -1.10 -3.56 -6.00
C THR A 137 -0.70 -3.10 -4.59
N THR A 138 -0.92 -1.83 -4.28
CA THR A 138 -0.57 -1.24 -2.98
C THR A 138 -1.64 -0.31 -2.43
N THR A 139 -1.78 -0.25 -1.12
CA THR A 139 -2.62 0.74 -0.43
C THR A 139 -2.02 2.15 -0.43
N LEU A 140 -0.75 2.32 -0.83
CA LEU A 140 -0.05 3.61 -0.75
C LEU A 140 -0.74 4.73 -1.52
N SER A 141 -1.43 4.42 -2.62
CA SER A 141 -2.07 5.42 -3.48
C SER A 141 -3.24 6.14 -2.81
N ILE A 142 -3.74 5.66 -1.64
CA ILE A 142 -4.79 6.36 -0.88
C ILE A 142 -4.30 7.62 -0.17
N SER A 143 -3.02 7.66 0.20
CA SER A 143 -2.46 8.79 0.92
C SER A 143 -2.32 10.02 0.02
N PRO A 144 -2.80 11.21 0.43
CA PRO A 144 -2.59 12.45 -0.31
C PRO A 144 -1.11 12.83 -0.40
N MET A 145 -0.27 12.34 0.53
CA MET A 145 1.18 12.58 0.57
C MET A 145 1.96 11.68 -0.39
N LYS A 146 1.29 10.79 -1.12
CA LYS A 146 1.94 9.83 -2.02
C LYS A 146 1.57 10.10 -3.48
N ASN A 147 2.59 10.07 -4.34
CA ASN A 147 2.41 10.26 -5.78
C ASN A 147 1.85 8.99 -6.43
N ALA A 148 0.54 9.01 -6.75
CA ALA A 148 -0.14 7.85 -7.34
C ALA A 148 0.38 7.52 -8.75
N GLU A 149 0.79 8.51 -9.54
CA GLU A 149 1.37 8.31 -10.86
C GLU A 149 2.67 7.52 -10.74
N LYS A 150 3.59 7.97 -9.89
CA LYS A 150 4.87 7.29 -9.66
C LYS A 150 4.71 5.88 -9.06
N LEU A 151 3.73 5.68 -8.18
CA LEU A 151 3.41 4.34 -7.66
C LEU A 151 2.94 3.39 -8.76
N ASN A 152 2.11 3.86 -9.69
CA ASN A 152 1.63 3.05 -10.80
C ASN A 152 2.70 2.81 -11.88
N GLU A 153 3.59 3.77 -12.14
CA GLU A 153 4.75 3.57 -13.01
C GLU A 153 5.66 2.48 -12.46
N ILE A 154 6.11 2.63 -11.20
CA ILE A 154 6.98 1.66 -10.54
C ILE A 154 6.28 0.28 -10.46
N GLY A 155 4.99 0.26 -10.10
CA GLY A 155 4.21 -0.97 -10.02
C GLY A 155 4.12 -1.70 -11.35
N ALA A 156 3.90 -0.98 -12.47
CA ALA A 156 3.88 -1.56 -13.80
C ALA A 156 5.26 -2.12 -14.22
N GLU A 157 6.34 -1.39 -13.91
CA GLU A 157 7.71 -1.84 -14.19
C GLU A 157 8.05 -3.14 -13.42
N VAL A 158 7.79 -3.19 -12.11
CA VAL A 158 8.09 -4.37 -11.30
C VAL A 158 7.15 -5.53 -11.64
N GLY A 159 5.88 -5.26 -11.94
CA GLY A 159 4.93 -6.26 -12.42
C GLY A 159 5.42 -6.93 -13.70
N ALA A 160 5.85 -6.14 -14.68
CA ALA A 160 6.43 -6.65 -15.92
C ALA A 160 7.71 -7.46 -15.69
N LYS A 161 8.57 -7.00 -14.76
CA LYS A 161 9.83 -7.69 -14.42
C LYS A 161 9.60 -9.12 -13.88
N TYR A 162 8.56 -9.31 -13.06
CA TYR A 162 8.27 -10.58 -12.40
C TYR A 162 7.13 -11.38 -13.07
N GLY A 163 6.52 -10.85 -14.12
CA GLY A 163 5.45 -11.54 -14.85
C GLY A 163 4.10 -11.56 -14.14
N ILE A 164 3.85 -10.59 -13.23
CA ILE A 164 2.58 -10.42 -12.52
C ILE A 164 1.83 -9.16 -12.98
N THR A 165 0.51 -9.24 -13.08
CA THR A 165 -0.30 -8.10 -13.51
C THR A 165 -0.41 -7.05 -12.41
N TRP A 166 0.03 -5.82 -12.70
CA TRP A 166 -0.17 -4.68 -11.81
C TRP A 166 -1.61 -4.18 -11.89
N LEU A 167 -2.32 -4.14 -10.77
CA LEU A 167 -3.66 -3.54 -10.67
C LEU A 167 -3.51 -2.03 -10.48
N PHE A 168 -3.71 -1.27 -11.55
CA PHE A 168 -3.63 0.20 -11.51
C PHE A 168 -4.69 0.80 -10.59
N SER A 169 -4.32 1.79 -9.78
CA SER A 169 -5.24 2.38 -8.80
C SER A 169 -4.87 3.80 -8.39
N ASP A 170 -5.87 4.59 -8.03
CA ASP A 170 -5.73 5.84 -7.27
C ASP A 170 -6.84 5.90 -6.22
N PHE A 171 -6.63 5.22 -5.12
CA PHE A 171 -7.62 5.05 -4.05
C PHE A 171 -8.02 6.35 -3.34
N LYS A 172 -7.33 7.48 -3.60
CA LYS A 172 -7.79 8.82 -3.13
C LYS A 172 -9.07 9.27 -3.82
N LYS A 173 -9.29 8.81 -5.05
CA LYS A 173 -10.44 9.21 -5.87
C LYS A 173 -11.75 8.68 -5.29
N LYS A 174 -12.86 9.22 -5.77
CA LYS A 174 -14.23 8.84 -5.35
C LYS A 174 -14.42 8.88 -3.83
N ASN A 175 -13.85 9.90 -3.18
CA ASN A 175 -13.89 10.08 -1.72
C ASN A 175 -13.17 8.97 -0.91
N GLY A 176 -12.35 8.12 -1.52
CA GLY A 176 -11.71 7.01 -0.82
C GLY A 176 -10.85 7.45 0.35
N TYR A 177 -10.09 8.55 0.23
CA TYR A 177 -9.35 9.10 1.37
C TYR A 177 -10.29 9.56 2.50
N LYS A 178 -11.40 10.24 2.17
CA LYS A 178 -12.41 10.65 3.16
C LYS A 178 -12.97 9.42 3.87
N ARG A 179 -13.36 8.37 3.11
CA ARG A 179 -13.88 7.13 3.69
C ARG A 179 -12.85 6.43 4.60
N SER A 180 -11.56 6.44 4.24
CA SER A 180 -10.51 5.90 5.10
C SER A 180 -10.34 6.65 6.42
N VAL A 181 -10.66 7.95 6.44
CA VAL A 181 -10.69 8.74 7.69
C VAL A 181 -11.90 8.37 8.55
N GLU A 182 -13.07 8.17 7.93
CA GLU A 182 -14.29 7.72 8.60
C GLU A 182 -14.08 6.33 9.21
N LEU A 183 -13.64 5.35 8.42
CA LEU A 183 -13.32 4.00 8.90
C LEU A 183 -12.27 3.99 10.02
N SER A 184 -11.29 4.90 9.96
CA SER A 184 -10.30 5.02 11.02
C SER A 184 -10.92 5.46 12.35
N LYS A 185 -12.02 6.23 12.32
CA LYS A 185 -12.77 6.61 13.52
C LYS A 185 -13.71 5.49 13.96
N GLU A 186 -14.40 4.85 13.01
CA GLU A 186 -15.33 3.75 13.27
C GLU A 186 -14.64 2.57 13.99
N HIS A 187 -13.39 2.26 13.58
CA HIS A 187 -12.58 1.19 14.14
C HIS A 187 -11.52 1.66 15.15
N ASP A 188 -11.54 2.93 15.57
CA ASP A 188 -10.53 3.52 16.48
C ASP A 188 -9.09 3.18 16.07
N LEU A 189 -8.77 3.36 14.78
CA LEU A 189 -7.47 2.96 14.24
C LEU A 189 -6.34 3.90 14.66
N TYR A 190 -5.21 3.33 15.03
CA TYR A 190 -3.98 4.08 15.26
C TYR A 190 -3.54 4.82 14.00
N ARG A 191 -3.66 6.15 14.00
CA ARG A 191 -3.22 7.03 12.91
C ARG A 191 -1.91 7.71 13.27
N GLN A 192 -0.90 7.44 12.45
CA GLN A 192 0.40 8.07 12.61
C GLN A 192 0.48 9.40 11.84
N SER A 193 1.24 10.35 12.40
CA SER A 193 1.49 11.67 11.81
C SER A 193 2.71 11.72 10.86
N TYR A 194 3.40 10.59 10.66
CA TYR A 194 4.56 10.46 9.76
C TYR A 194 4.59 9.09 9.09
N CYS A 195 5.36 8.95 8.01
CA CYS A 195 5.37 7.74 7.17
C CYS A 195 5.90 6.48 7.90
N GLY A 196 6.76 6.66 8.92
CA GLY A 196 7.41 5.56 9.67
C GLY A 196 8.93 5.55 9.52
N CYS A 197 9.49 6.12 8.47
CA CYS A 197 10.95 6.20 8.33
C CYS A 197 11.52 7.32 9.23
N GLY A 198 12.76 7.14 9.67
CA GLY A 198 13.47 8.10 10.51
C GLY A 198 13.53 9.51 9.90
N TYR A 199 13.68 9.61 8.58
CA TYR A 199 13.69 10.89 7.86
C TYR A 199 12.34 11.62 7.93
N SER A 200 11.24 10.92 7.69
CA SER A 200 9.90 11.49 7.81
C SER A 200 9.57 11.88 9.26
N LYS A 201 10.06 11.10 10.24
CA LYS A 201 9.93 11.43 11.67
C LYS A 201 10.70 12.70 12.01
N ALA A 202 11.93 12.83 11.55
CA ALA A 202 12.75 14.03 11.76
C ALA A 202 12.11 15.27 11.09
N GLN A 203 11.58 15.12 9.89
CA GLN A 203 10.85 16.20 9.20
C GLN A 203 9.58 16.59 9.98
N ALA A 204 8.77 15.62 10.43
CA ALA A 204 7.57 15.88 11.21
C ALA A 204 7.86 16.64 12.52
N LYS A 205 8.99 16.34 13.19
CA LYS A 205 9.46 17.08 14.35
C LYS A 205 9.82 18.53 14.02
N ARG A 206 10.56 18.76 12.93
CA ARG A 206 10.92 20.13 12.50
C ARG A 206 9.70 20.98 12.16
N GLU A 207 8.65 20.34 11.64
CA GLU A 207 7.39 20.99 11.26
C GLU A 207 6.37 21.09 12.41
N GLY A 208 6.69 20.60 13.61
CA GLY A 208 5.82 20.62 14.78
C GLY A 208 4.55 19.74 14.65
N ARG A 209 4.62 18.68 13.83
CA ARG A 209 3.52 17.71 13.64
C ARG A 209 3.52 16.59 14.70
N ILE A 210 4.67 16.41 15.39
CA ILE A 210 4.90 15.48 16.52
C ILE A 210 5.90 16.07 17.52
#